data_e4b592af099b53be493d0517c37f43f9
#
_entry.id   e4b592af099b53be493d0517c37f43f9
#
_cell.length_a   1.000
_cell.length_b   1.000
_cell.length_c   1.000
_cell.angle_alpha   90.00
_cell.angle_beta   90.00
_cell.angle_gamma   90.00
#
_symmetry.space_group_name_H-M   'P 1'
#
loop_
_entity.id
_entity.type
_entity.pdbx_description
1 polymer ?
#
loop_
_entity_poly.entity_id
_entity_poly.type
_entity_poly.pdbx_seq_one_letter_code
_entity_poly.pdbx_strand_id
1 'polypeptide(L)'
;MIIMTVHAAKRFGRFEAVEDLNLSVPEGAVFALIGPNGAGKSTTLRMLMNILRPDRGDITVLGTPSTRLSPQDFQRVGYVSESQKLPEGLTLAQYFAYLRSLYPTWDRNLEQELRQQFELPLTRRIRHLSHGMRMKALLVGALAFRPRLLVLDEPLSGLDTLVRDEVVNGLLQQAADTTILISSHELSEIESFTTHVAFMQGGRLLLQEAIEHLQMRFREVSVTLSAVKNLPEPLPDGWLLPEIAGHRLRFVSSVFDGDQNLYQQLARHFGAVKMECEPMPLRSIANALMQQRKRNMQP
;
A
#
# COMPACT_ATOMS: atom_id res chain seq x y z
N MET A 1 -10.04 -1.21 -13.96
CA MET A 1 -8.94 -0.69 -13.14
C MET A 1 -8.99 0.83 -13.14
N ILE A 2 -8.84 1.46 -11.98
CA ILE A 2 -8.82 2.93 -11.88
C ILE A 2 -7.41 3.49 -12.08
N ILE A 3 -6.39 2.72 -11.73
CA ILE A 3 -4.97 2.98 -11.99
C ILE A 3 -4.37 1.74 -12.67
N MET A 4 -3.52 1.98 -13.67
CA MET A 4 -2.74 0.94 -14.31
C MET A 4 -1.37 1.50 -14.70
N THR A 5 -0.32 0.76 -14.42
CA THR A 5 1.03 1.04 -14.93
C THR A 5 1.54 -0.16 -15.71
N VAL A 6 2.23 0.08 -16.78
CA VAL A 6 2.81 -0.96 -17.65
C VAL A 6 4.27 -0.60 -17.90
N HIS A 7 5.17 -1.42 -17.35
CA HIS A 7 6.63 -1.25 -17.46
C HIS A 7 7.11 0.16 -17.07
N ALA A 8 6.41 0.81 -16.11
CA ALA A 8 6.74 2.17 -15.70
C ALA A 8 8.07 2.23 -14.95
N ALA A 9 8.92 3.19 -15.32
CA ALA A 9 10.23 3.36 -14.70
C ALA A 9 10.56 4.84 -14.49
N LYS A 10 11.34 5.11 -13.42
CA LYS A 10 11.85 6.44 -13.08
C LYS A 10 13.26 6.38 -12.55
N ARG A 11 14.14 7.20 -13.14
CA ARG A 11 15.54 7.31 -12.76
C ARG A 11 15.86 8.74 -12.31
N PHE A 12 16.71 8.88 -11.31
CA PHE A 12 17.33 10.14 -10.89
C PHE A 12 18.86 10.02 -11.02
N GLY A 13 19.42 10.59 -12.07
CA GLY A 13 20.81 10.39 -12.41
C GLY A 13 21.13 8.90 -12.64
N ARG A 14 21.98 8.30 -11.77
CA ARG A 14 22.33 6.87 -11.85
C ARG A 14 21.40 5.99 -10.98
N PHE A 15 20.55 6.58 -10.16
CA PHE A 15 19.67 5.85 -9.24
C PHE A 15 18.33 5.57 -9.92
N GLU A 16 17.95 4.31 -10.04
CA GLU A 16 16.66 3.86 -10.54
C GLU A 16 15.69 3.73 -9.38
N ALA A 17 14.83 4.74 -9.22
CA ALA A 17 13.90 4.82 -8.10
C ALA A 17 12.66 3.94 -8.28
N VAL A 18 12.25 3.71 -9.53
CA VAL A 18 11.19 2.78 -9.92
C VAL A 18 11.66 2.05 -11.17
N GLU A 19 11.57 0.72 -11.14
CA GLU A 19 12.05 -0.15 -12.20
C GLU A 19 10.96 -1.16 -12.58
N ASP A 20 10.55 -1.12 -13.85
CA ASP A 20 9.61 -2.08 -14.45
C ASP A 20 8.31 -2.29 -13.64
N LEU A 21 7.69 -1.19 -13.21
CA LEU A 21 6.51 -1.24 -12.37
C LEU A 21 5.25 -1.58 -13.18
N ASN A 22 4.61 -2.70 -12.82
CA ASN A 22 3.34 -3.17 -13.37
C ASN A 22 2.29 -3.20 -12.25
N LEU A 23 1.69 -2.06 -11.92
CA LEU A 23 0.72 -1.88 -10.84
C LEU A 23 -0.70 -1.76 -11.41
N SER A 24 -1.65 -2.46 -10.81
CA SER A 24 -3.08 -2.40 -11.16
C SER A 24 -3.93 -2.18 -9.91
N VAL A 25 -4.66 -1.07 -9.85
CA VAL A 25 -5.55 -0.76 -8.72
C VAL A 25 -7.00 -0.93 -9.18
N PRO A 26 -7.77 -1.85 -8.58
CA PRO A 26 -9.21 -2.01 -8.85
C PRO A 26 -10.00 -0.79 -8.38
N GLU A 27 -11.06 -0.42 -9.10
CA GLU A 27 -12.00 0.60 -8.65
C GLU A 27 -12.79 0.08 -7.43
N GLY A 28 -13.03 0.95 -6.44
CA GLY A 28 -13.69 0.61 -5.17
C GLY A 28 -12.77 -0.05 -4.14
N ALA A 29 -11.50 -0.31 -4.46
CA ALA A 29 -10.57 -0.90 -3.52
C ALA A 29 -10.01 0.12 -2.52
N VAL A 30 -9.74 -0.32 -1.31
CA VAL A 30 -8.75 0.30 -0.42
C VAL A 30 -7.44 -0.44 -0.63
N PHE A 31 -6.55 0.17 -1.39
CA PHE A 31 -5.33 -0.44 -1.89
C PHE A 31 -4.09 0.11 -1.16
N ALA A 32 -3.32 -0.78 -0.55
CA ALA A 32 -2.10 -0.43 0.17
C ALA A 32 -0.85 -0.64 -0.70
N LEU A 33 -0.02 0.39 -0.85
CA LEU A 33 1.32 0.31 -1.44
C LEU A 33 2.36 0.29 -0.33
N ILE A 34 2.88 -0.88 0.00
CA ILE A 34 3.76 -1.13 1.15
C ILE A 34 5.21 -1.30 0.73
N GLY A 35 6.11 -0.78 1.53
CA GLY A 35 7.54 -0.99 1.35
C GLY A 35 8.39 -0.10 2.24
N PRO A 36 9.65 -0.44 2.45
CA PRO A 36 10.56 0.38 3.26
C PRO A 36 10.78 1.77 2.65
N ASN A 37 11.38 2.67 3.43
CA ASN A 37 11.80 3.97 2.91
C ASN A 37 12.78 3.77 1.75
N GLY A 38 12.61 4.54 0.67
CA GLY A 38 13.40 4.38 -0.55
C GLY A 38 12.92 3.25 -1.49
N ALA A 39 11.81 2.54 -1.20
CA ALA A 39 11.28 1.50 -2.06
C ALA A 39 10.72 2.00 -3.41
N GLY A 40 10.49 3.32 -3.56
CA GLY A 40 9.92 3.92 -4.77
C GLY A 40 8.45 4.33 -4.65
N LYS A 41 7.81 4.16 -3.49
CA LYS A 41 6.38 4.45 -3.25
C LYS A 41 6.01 5.88 -3.64
N SER A 42 6.58 6.88 -2.97
CA SER A 42 6.29 8.31 -3.24
C SER A 42 6.64 8.71 -4.67
N THR A 43 7.70 8.12 -5.26
CA THR A 43 8.04 8.35 -6.68
C THR A 43 6.91 7.82 -7.58
N THR A 44 6.40 6.62 -7.30
CA THR A 44 5.25 6.05 -8.01
C THR A 44 4.03 6.96 -7.89
N LEU A 45 3.63 7.36 -6.68
CA LEU A 45 2.47 8.23 -6.48
C LEU A 45 2.61 9.58 -7.19
N ARG A 46 3.81 10.18 -7.18
CA ARG A 46 4.08 11.41 -7.92
C ARG A 46 4.00 11.23 -9.44
N MET A 47 4.36 10.06 -9.98
CA MET A 47 4.17 9.75 -11.40
C MET A 47 2.68 9.58 -11.75
N LEU A 48 1.88 8.95 -10.88
CA LEU A 48 0.43 8.87 -11.04
C LEU A 48 -0.21 10.26 -11.12
N MET A 49 0.25 11.19 -10.30
CA MET A 49 -0.27 12.57 -10.21
C MET A 49 0.35 13.55 -11.22
N ASN A 50 1.11 13.07 -12.20
CA ASN A 50 1.81 13.92 -13.16
C ASN A 50 2.74 14.99 -12.53
N ILE A 51 3.12 14.79 -11.26
CA ILE A 51 4.15 15.62 -10.58
C ILE A 51 5.54 15.26 -11.10
N LEU A 52 5.73 13.98 -11.41
CA LEU A 52 6.92 13.44 -12.08
C LEU A 52 6.50 12.71 -13.36
N ARG A 53 7.28 12.89 -14.43
CA ARG A 53 7.08 12.09 -15.63
C ARG A 53 7.85 10.77 -15.55
N PRO A 54 7.25 9.65 -15.93
CA PRO A 54 8.00 8.41 -16.09
C PRO A 54 9.04 8.58 -17.22
N ASP A 55 10.16 7.89 -17.09
CA ASP A 55 11.20 7.89 -18.13
C ASP A 55 10.92 6.77 -19.16
N ARG A 56 10.20 5.70 -18.75
CA ARG A 56 9.74 4.60 -19.60
C ARG A 56 8.38 4.09 -19.12
N GLY A 57 7.70 3.37 -20.02
CA GLY A 57 6.42 2.72 -19.74
C GLY A 57 5.24 3.69 -19.72
N ASP A 58 4.07 3.13 -19.50
CA ASP A 58 2.80 3.85 -19.52
C ASP A 58 2.13 3.84 -18.16
N ILE A 59 1.46 4.94 -17.83
CA ILE A 59 0.69 5.11 -16.60
C ILE A 59 -0.67 5.70 -16.98
N THR A 60 -1.75 5.05 -16.54
CA THR A 60 -3.12 5.56 -16.69
C THR A 60 -3.78 5.74 -15.33
N VAL A 61 -4.51 6.83 -15.18
CA VAL A 61 -5.32 7.17 -13.99
C VAL A 61 -6.70 7.58 -14.47
N LEU A 62 -7.75 6.97 -13.94
CA LEU A 62 -9.14 7.18 -14.39
C LEU A 62 -9.33 6.97 -15.90
N GLY A 63 -8.53 6.10 -16.53
CA GLY A 63 -8.53 5.85 -17.97
C GLY A 63 -7.76 6.88 -18.80
N THR A 64 -7.21 7.93 -18.20
CA THR A 64 -6.42 8.97 -18.87
C THR A 64 -4.92 8.73 -18.64
N PRO A 65 -4.04 8.82 -19.67
CA PRO A 65 -2.58 8.80 -19.46
C PRO A 65 -2.15 9.85 -18.45
N SER A 66 -1.34 9.47 -17.44
CA SER A 66 -1.00 10.36 -16.32
C SER A 66 -0.36 11.66 -16.80
N THR A 67 0.43 11.60 -17.87
CA THR A 67 1.08 12.78 -18.50
C THR A 67 0.12 13.73 -19.23
N ARG A 68 -1.16 13.35 -19.38
CA ARG A 68 -2.22 14.11 -20.04
C ARG A 68 -3.38 14.46 -19.13
N LEU A 69 -3.24 14.24 -17.81
CA LEU A 69 -4.27 14.61 -16.83
C LEU A 69 -4.56 16.13 -16.93
N SER A 70 -5.82 16.45 -17.11
CA SER A 70 -6.36 17.80 -17.21
C SER A 70 -6.84 18.32 -15.86
N PRO A 71 -7.11 19.63 -15.71
CA PRO A 71 -7.74 20.16 -14.50
C PRO A 71 -9.08 19.46 -14.16
N GLN A 72 -9.85 19.05 -15.18
CA GLN A 72 -11.10 18.30 -15.01
C GLN A 72 -10.86 16.90 -14.43
N ASP A 73 -9.78 16.23 -14.83
CA ASP A 73 -9.42 14.93 -14.24
C ASP A 73 -9.03 15.09 -12.77
N PHE A 74 -8.26 16.16 -12.43
CA PHE A 74 -7.89 16.44 -11.04
C PHE A 74 -9.07 16.84 -10.15
N GLN A 75 -10.20 17.27 -10.70
CA GLN A 75 -11.44 17.47 -9.93
C GLN A 75 -12.06 16.14 -9.44
N ARG A 76 -11.54 15.00 -9.89
CA ARG A 76 -11.99 13.65 -9.51
C ARG A 76 -10.94 12.88 -8.72
N VAL A 77 -9.78 13.49 -8.45
CA VAL A 77 -8.66 12.88 -7.74
C VAL A 77 -8.27 13.72 -6.53
N GLY A 78 -8.40 13.15 -5.35
CA GLY A 78 -7.81 13.70 -4.12
C GLY A 78 -6.37 13.25 -3.99
N TYR A 79 -5.47 14.16 -3.62
CA TYR A 79 -4.08 13.83 -3.32
C TYR A 79 -3.65 14.49 -2.03
N VAL A 80 -3.11 13.69 -1.13
CA VAL A 80 -2.52 14.13 0.15
C VAL A 80 -1.14 13.50 0.30
N SER A 81 -0.17 14.30 0.70
CA SER A 81 1.19 13.84 0.99
C SER A 81 1.65 14.39 2.34
N GLU A 82 2.39 13.60 3.11
CA GLU A 82 3.01 14.05 4.36
C GLU A 82 3.81 15.35 4.18
N SER A 83 4.53 15.48 3.06
CA SER A 83 5.35 16.65 2.74
C SER A 83 4.58 17.84 2.17
N GLN A 84 3.25 17.76 2.03
CA GLN A 84 2.43 18.81 1.43
C GLN A 84 2.37 20.05 2.31
N LYS A 85 2.77 21.19 1.72
CA LYS A 85 2.74 22.47 2.40
C LYS A 85 1.36 23.09 2.30
N LEU A 86 0.82 23.50 3.43
CA LEU A 86 -0.40 24.30 3.52
C LEU A 86 -0.05 25.81 3.59
N PRO A 87 -0.93 26.71 3.11
CA PRO A 87 -0.72 28.16 3.18
C PRO A 87 -0.79 28.66 4.64
N GLU A 88 0.35 28.81 5.29
CA GLU A 88 0.50 29.07 6.73
C GLU A 88 -0.18 30.36 7.23
N GLY A 89 -0.33 31.36 6.36
CA GLY A 89 -0.96 32.65 6.71
C GLY A 89 -2.48 32.60 6.85
N LEU A 90 -3.14 31.63 6.22
CA LEU A 90 -4.60 31.49 6.22
C LEU A 90 -5.10 30.86 7.50
N THR A 91 -6.36 31.15 7.86
CA THR A 91 -7.12 30.34 8.80
C THR A 91 -7.68 29.09 8.07
N LEU A 92 -8.08 28.06 8.82
CA LEU A 92 -8.74 26.90 8.21
C LEU A 92 -10.01 27.26 7.45
N ALA A 93 -10.81 28.21 7.97
CA ALA A 93 -11.99 28.69 7.26
C ALA A 93 -11.64 29.31 5.89
N GLN A 94 -10.59 30.12 5.86
CA GLN A 94 -10.11 30.74 4.61
C GLN A 94 -9.54 29.68 3.63
N TYR A 95 -8.82 28.69 4.14
CA TYR A 95 -8.30 27.60 3.35
C TYR A 95 -9.42 26.78 2.69
N PHE A 96 -10.44 26.37 3.45
CA PHE A 96 -11.56 25.63 2.87
C PHE A 96 -12.41 26.51 1.93
N ALA A 97 -12.55 27.81 2.20
CA ALA A 97 -13.21 28.74 1.28
C ALA A 97 -12.46 28.85 -0.06
N TYR A 98 -11.12 28.87 -0.01
CA TYR A 98 -10.28 28.86 -1.20
C TYR A 98 -10.46 27.55 -2.00
N LEU A 99 -10.35 26.38 -1.35
CA LEU A 99 -10.53 25.10 -2.04
C LEU A 99 -11.92 24.97 -2.66
N ARG A 100 -12.96 25.42 -1.99
CA ARG A 100 -14.33 25.44 -2.49
C ARG A 100 -14.51 26.16 -3.81
N SER A 101 -13.69 27.19 -4.06
CA SER A 101 -13.72 27.92 -5.32
C SER A 101 -13.09 27.15 -6.49
N LEU A 102 -12.26 26.13 -6.21
CA LEU A 102 -11.55 25.33 -7.21
C LEU A 102 -12.32 24.06 -7.61
N TYR A 103 -13.19 23.56 -6.74
CA TYR A 103 -13.89 22.30 -6.96
C TYR A 103 -15.40 22.51 -7.08
N PRO A 104 -15.99 22.43 -8.30
CA PRO A 104 -17.42 22.60 -8.52
C PRO A 104 -18.29 21.57 -7.77
N THR A 105 -17.75 20.40 -7.52
CA THR A 105 -18.42 19.28 -6.81
C THR A 105 -18.26 19.34 -5.30
N TRP A 106 -17.77 20.46 -4.76
CA TRP A 106 -17.54 20.58 -3.31
C TRP A 106 -18.82 20.43 -2.51
N ASP A 107 -18.86 19.40 -1.66
CA ASP A 107 -19.98 19.11 -0.74
C ASP A 107 -19.75 19.78 0.60
N ARG A 108 -20.57 20.81 0.89
CA ARG A 108 -20.49 21.56 2.15
C ARG A 108 -20.92 20.74 3.36
N ASN A 109 -21.85 19.79 3.18
CA ASN A 109 -22.30 18.93 4.27
C ASN A 109 -21.19 17.97 4.66
N LEU A 110 -20.58 17.30 3.70
CA LEU A 110 -19.43 16.43 3.95
C LEU A 110 -18.24 17.20 4.57
N GLU A 111 -17.93 18.40 4.06
CA GLU A 111 -16.93 19.27 4.70
C GLU A 111 -17.26 19.50 6.17
N GLN A 112 -18.51 19.85 6.47
CA GLN A 112 -18.94 20.13 7.86
C GLN A 112 -18.84 18.89 8.75
N GLU A 113 -19.28 17.73 8.26
CA GLU A 113 -19.23 16.44 8.96
C GLU A 113 -17.77 16.08 9.30
N LEU A 114 -16.88 16.08 8.28
CA LEU A 114 -15.47 15.77 8.48
C LEU A 114 -14.77 16.75 9.42
N ARG A 115 -15.10 18.05 9.35
CA ARG A 115 -14.54 19.05 10.27
C ARG A 115 -14.97 18.83 11.71
N GLN A 116 -16.23 18.44 11.93
CA GLN A 116 -16.74 18.12 13.26
C GLN A 116 -16.09 16.85 13.79
N GLN A 117 -16.03 15.79 12.97
CA GLN A 117 -15.39 14.54 13.31
C GLN A 117 -13.91 14.71 13.69
N PHE A 118 -13.18 15.54 12.95
CA PHE A 118 -11.76 15.81 13.19
C PHE A 118 -11.48 16.94 14.19
N GLU A 119 -12.52 17.53 14.76
CA GLU A 119 -12.44 18.63 15.74
C GLU A 119 -11.58 19.82 15.26
N LEU A 120 -11.72 20.21 13.98
CA LEU A 120 -10.87 21.23 13.37
C LEU A 120 -11.27 22.66 13.76
N PRO A 121 -10.37 23.46 14.37
CA PRO A 121 -10.64 24.83 14.79
C PRO A 121 -10.56 25.81 13.62
N LEU A 122 -11.70 26.18 13.04
CA LEU A 122 -11.79 27.00 11.82
C LEU A 122 -11.10 28.37 11.89
N THR A 123 -11.10 28.99 13.05
CA THR A 123 -10.52 30.32 13.27
C THR A 123 -9.02 30.29 13.47
N ARG A 124 -8.44 29.10 13.72
CA ARG A 124 -7.00 28.97 13.95
C ARG A 124 -6.23 29.08 12.64
N ARG A 125 -5.11 29.80 12.65
CA ARG A 125 -4.21 29.89 11.50
C ARG A 125 -3.45 28.57 11.31
N ILE A 126 -3.23 28.18 10.06
CA ILE A 126 -2.59 26.91 9.67
C ILE A 126 -1.20 26.76 10.29
N ARG A 127 -0.42 27.83 10.40
CA ARG A 127 0.90 27.79 11.07
C ARG A 127 0.87 27.33 12.53
N HIS A 128 -0.28 27.45 13.20
CA HIS A 128 -0.47 27.05 14.61
C HIS A 128 -1.15 25.69 14.77
N LEU A 129 -1.37 24.95 13.69
CA LEU A 129 -1.89 23.60 13.75
C LEU A 129 -0.78 22.59 14.08
N SER A 130 -1.10 21.59 14.88
CA SER A 130 -0.24 20.41 15.04
C SER A 130 -0.10 19.65 13.71
N HIS A 131 0.88 18.73 13.62
CA HIS A 131 1.04 17.88 12.45
C HIS A 131 -0.24 17.08 12.14
N GLY A 132 -0.84 16.43 13.13
CA GLY A 132 -2.10 15.71 12.99
C GLY A 132 -3.26 16.60 12.54
N MET A 133 -3.41 17.81 13.08
CA MET A 133 -4.43 18.75 12.62
C MET A 133 -4.21 19.20 11.17
N ARG A 134 -2.96 19.36 10.74
CA ARG A 134 -2.64 19.66 9.32
C ARG A 134 -3.03 18.50 8.42
N MET A 135 -2.72 17.27 8.81
CA MET A 135 -3.12 16.07 8.06
C MET A 135 -4.64 15.94 7.94
N LYS A 136 -5.37 16.11 9.05
CA LYS A 136 -6.84 16.13 9.06
C LYS A 136 -7.41 17.22 8.13
N ALA A 137 -6.83 18.43 8.14
CA ALA A 137 -7.25 19.51 7.25
C ALA A 137 -6.99 19.20 5.76
N LEU A 138 -5.87 18.56 5.43
CA LEU A 138 -5.57 18.07 4.08
C LEU A 138 -6.60 17.04 3.63
N LEU A 139 -6.95 16.09 4.49
CA LEU A 139 -7.95 15.06 4.21
C LEU A 139 -9.35 15.66 3.97
N VAL A 140 -9.79 16.60 4.80
CA VAL A 140 -11.06 17.32 4.54
C VAL A 140 -11.02 17.98 3.16
N GLY A 141 -9.91 18.66 2.84
CA GLY A 141 -9.73 19.31 1.54
C GLY A 141 -9.74 18.36 0.35
N ALA A 142 -9.22 17.14 0.54
CA ALA A 142 -9.15 16.13 -0.50
C ALA A 142 -10.44 15.29 -0.64
N LEU A 143 -11.27 15.23 0.39
CA LEU A 143 -12.50 14.41 0.42
C LEU A 143 -13.77 15.22 0.12
N ALA A 144 -13.80 16.50 0.49
CA ALA A 144 -15.03 17.32 0.44
C ALA A 144 -15.60 17.54 -0.97
N PHE A 145 -14.84 17.28 -2.04
CA PHE A 145 -15.34 17.33 -3.40
C PHE A 145 -15.73 15.97 -3.98
N ARG A 146 -15.81 14.91 -3.13
CA ARG A 146 -16.18 13.52 -3.47
C ARG A 146 -15.35 12.95 -4.61
N PRO A 147 -14.04 12.78 -4.43
CA PRO A 147 -13.17 12.24 -5.48
C PRO A 147 -13.53 10.78 -5.76
N ARG A 148 -13.36 10.33 -7.01
CA ARG A 148 -13.42 8.90 -7.36
C ARG A 148 -12.16 8.14 -6.93
N LEU A 149 -11.04 8.84 -6.84
CA LEU A 149 -9.76 8.30 -6.43
C LEU A 149 -9.12 9.22 -5.38
N LEU A 150 -8.74 8.68 -4.25
CA LEU A 150 -7.96 9.34 -3.22
C LEU A 150 -6.58 8.69 -3.15
N VAL A 151 -5.53 9.47 -3.37
CA VAL A 151 -4.14 9.03 -3.30
C VAL A 151 -3.47 9.65 -2.08
N LEU A 152 -2.93 8.81 -1.21
CA LEU A 152 -2.37 9.19 0.07
C LEU A 152 -0.91 8.73 0.17
N ASP A 153 0.01 9.67 0.30
CA ASP A 153 1.44 9.38 0.43
C ASP A 153 1.88 9.52 1.89
N GLU A 154 2.02 8.38 2.58
CA GLU A 154 2.40 8.27 4.01
C GLU A 154 1.52 9.12 4.95
N PRO A 155 0.17 9.05 4.86
CA PRO A 155 -0.72 9.98 5.59
C PRO A 155 -0.75 9.72 7.10
N LEU A 156 -0.29 8.57 7.57
CA LEU A 156 -0.30 8.18 8.98
C LEU A 156 1.06 8.36 9.66
N SER A 157 2.09 8.72 8.87
CA SER A 157 3.46 8.91 9.35
C SER A 157 3.52 10.02 10.41
N GLY A 158 4.21 9.74 11.53
CA GLY A 158 4.41 10.73 12.59
C GLY A 158 3.15 11.16 13.36
N LEU A 159 2.03 10.48 13.16
CA LEU A 159 0.81 10.69 13.94
C LEU A 159 0.83 9.84 15.22
N ASP A 160 0.33 10.41 16.32
CA ASP A 160 0.03 9.61 17.51
C ASP A 160 -1.15 8.65 17.25
N THR A 161 -1.32 7.65 18.13
CA THR A 161 -2.31 6.58 17.92
C THR A 161 -3.74 7.11 17.83
N LEU A 162 -4.12 8.08 18.67
CA LEU A 162 -5.50 8.61 18.68
C LEU A 162 -5.81 9.34 17.37
N VAL A 163 -4.90 10.21 16.92
CA VAL A 163 -5.05 10.95 15.66
C VAL A 163 -5.06 9.99 14.47
N ARG A 164 -4.25 8.94 14.51
CA ARG A 164 -4.23 7.89 13.48
C ARG A 164 -5.59 7.19 13.38
N ASP A 165 -6.16 6.75 14.51
CA ASP A 165 -7.47 6.09 14.54
C ASP A 165 -8.58 6.99 13.99
N GLU A 166 -8.56 8.28 14.31
CA GLU A 166 -9.51 9.26 13.77
C GLU A 166 -9.38 9.41 12.25
N VAL A 167 -8.16 9.49 11.74
CA VAL A 167 -7.88 9.55 10.29
C VAL A 167 -8.37 8.28 9.60
N VAL A 168 -8.05 7.10 10.13
CA VAL A 168 -8.48 5.81 9.58
C VAL A 168 -10.01 5.71 9.55
N ASN A 169 -10.69 6.08 10.64
CA ASN A 169 -12.15 6.09 10.71
C ASN A 169 -12.76 7.05 9.67
N GLY A 170 -12.18 8.23 9.48
CA GLY A 170 -12.61 9.17 8.45
C GLY A 170 -12.46 8.61 7.03
N LEU A 171 -11.37 7.88 6.76
CA LEU A 171 -11.15 7.23 5.46
C LEU A 171 -12.13 6.07 5.22
N LEU A 172 -12.38 5.24 6.24
CA LEU A 172 -13.30 4.11 6.13
C LEU A 172 -14.73 4.53 5.77
N GLN A 173 -15.20 5.65 6.33
CA GLN A 173 -16.53 6.19 6.02
C GLN A 173 -16.67 6.61 4.54
N GLN A 174 -15.58 6.91 3.87
CA GLN A 174 -15.55 7.34 2.47
C GLN A 174 -15.20 6.19 1.51
N ALA A 175 -14.75 5.04 2.02
CA ALA A 175 -14.28 3.92 1.20
C ALA A 175 -15.36 3.25 0.34
N ALA A 176 -16.66 3.43 0.68
CA ALA A 176 -17.76 2.88 -0.11
C ALA A 176 -17.88 3.55 -1.50
N ASP A 177 -17.58 4.86 -1.58
CA ASP A 177 -17.79 5.68 -2.78
C ASP A 177 -16.47 6.11 -3.44
N THR A 178 -15.33 5.87 -2.78
CA THR A 178 -14.01 6.37 -3.22
C THR A 178 -12.99 5.23 -3.26
N THR A 179 -12.29 5.05 -4.36
CA THR A 179 -11.11 4.19 -4.38
C THR A 179 -9.98 4.89 -3.64
N ILE A 180 -9.34 4.20 -2.70
CA ILE A 180 -8.25 4.74 -1.89
C ILE A 180 -6.95 4.00 -2.24
N LEU A 181 -5.93 4.74 -2.65
CA LEU A 181 -4.56 4.25 -2.77
C LEU A 181 -3.72 4.91 -1.68
N ILE A 182 -3.25 4.12 -0.72
CA ILE A 182 -2.46 4.59 0.43
C ILE A 182 -1.07 3.97 0.42
N SER A 183 -0.03 4.79 0.54
CA SER A 183 1.32 4.29 0.79
C SER A 183 1.62 4.27 2.29
N SER A 184 2.32 3.23 2.75
CA SER A 184 2.90 3.15 4.08
C SER A 184 4.19 2.34 4.09
N HIS A 185 5.07 2.63 5.02
CA HIS A 185 6.21 1.78 5.35
C HIS A 185 5.90 0.82 6.51
N GLU A 186 4.76 0.99 7.18
CA GLU A 186 4.31 0.20 8.31
C GLU A 186 2.94 -0.43 8.04
N LEU A 187 2.93 -1.73 7.82
CA LEU A 187 1.72 -2.47 7.45
C LEU A 187 0.65 -2.47 8.55
N SER A 188 1.09 -2.55 9.82
CA SER A 188 0.21 -2.55 10.99
C SER A 188 -0.71 -1.32 11.08
N GLU A 189 -0.33 -0.23 10.43
CA GLU A 189 -1.13 1.00 10.42
C GLU A 189 -2.38 0.90 9.53
N ILE A 190 -2.34 0.06 8.50
CA ILE A 190 -3.34 0.04 7.42
C ILE A 190 -3.94 -1.35 7.15
N GLU A 191 -3.38 -2.42 7.75
CA GLU A 191 -3.82 -3.81 7.51
C GLU A 191 -5.31 -4.01 7.80
N SER A 192 -5.84 -3.37 8.85
CA SER A 192 -7.20 -3.58 9.33
C SER A 192 -8.30 -3.08 8.38
N PHE A 193 -7.97 -2.22 7.42
CA PHE A 193 -8.95 -1.60 6.55
C PHE A 193 -8.63 -1.69 5.05
N THR A 194 -7.51 -2.29 4.68
CA THR A 194 -7.15 -2.47 3.28
C THR A 194 -7.72 -3.77 2.71
N THR A 195 -8.14 -3.71 1.44
CA THR A 195 -8.67 -4.88 0.71
C THR A 195 -7.61 -5.50 -0.21
N HIS A 196 -6.69 -4.69 -0.69
CA HIS A 196 -5.62 -5.10 -1.61
C HIS A 196 -4.29 -4.54 -1.15
N VAL A 197 -3.22 -5.25 -1.46
CA VAL A 197 -1.87 -4.84 -1.12
C VAL A 197 -0.91 -5.05 -2.29
N ALA A 198 0.05 -4.14 -2.40
CA ALA A 198 1.23 -4.29 -3.25
C ALA A 198 2.48 -4.07 -2.40
N PHE A 199 3.44 -4.98 -2.48
CA PHE A 199 4.72 -4.87 -1.80
C PHE A 199 5.79 -4.35 -2.77
N MET A 200 6.45 -3.25 -2.40
CA MET A 200 7.56 -2.67 -3.17
C MET A 200 8.87 -2.77 -2.41
N GLN A 201 9.95 -3.08 -3.11
CA GLN A 201 11.31 -3.04 -2.58
C GLN A 201 12.32 -2.72 -3.69
N GLY A 202 13.20 -1.73 -3.44
CA GLY A 202 14.25 -1.35 -4.39
C GLY A 202 13.72 -1.00 -5.78
N GLY A 203 12.66 -0.20 -5.85
CA GLY A 203 12.06 0.26 -7.10
C GLY A 203 11.18 -0.75 -7.83
N ARG A 204 11.06 -1.99 -7.34
CA ARG A 204 10.31 -3.08 -8.00
C ARG A 204 9.11 -3.50 -7.18
N LEU A 205 8.07 -3.93 -7.87
CA LEU A 205 6.93 -4.62 -7.28
C LEU A 205 7.31 -6.08 -7.02
N LEU A 206 7.10 -6.55 -5.77
CA LEU A 206 7.33 -7.95 -5.40
C LEU A 206 6.08 -8.79 -5.64
N LEU A 207 4.93 -8.23 -5.28
CA LEU A 207 3.64 -8.88 -5.30
C LEU A 207 2.55 -7.81 -5.24
N GLN A 208 1.43 -8.05 -5.92
CA GLN A 208 0.17 -7.33 -5.68
C GLN A 208 -0.99 -8.32 -5.71
N GLU A 209 -1.89 -8.23 -4.72
CA GLU A 209 -3.03 -9.15 -4.62
C GLU A 209 -4.08 -8.64 -3.63
N ALA A 210 -5.30 -9.21 -3.69
CA ALA A 210 -6.28 -9.09 -2.63
C ALA A 210 -5.75 -9.76 -1.34
N ILE A 211 -5.96 -9.13 -0.18
CA ILE A 211 -5.46 -9.65 1.11
C ILE A 211 -6.04 -11.02 1.41
N GLU A 212 -7.33 -11.22 1.12
CA GLU A 212 -8.01 -12.50 1.30
C GLU A 212 -7.30 -13.64 0.55
N HIS A 213 -6.91 -13.43 -0.70
CA HIS A 213 -6.19 -14.43 -1.49
C HIS A 213 -4.80 -14.72 -0.91
N LEU A 214 -4.09 -13.68 -0.43
CA LEU A 214 -2.80 -13.89 0.24
C LEU A 214 -2.95 -14.74 1.50
N GLN A 215 -3.92 -14.42 2.33
CA GLN A 215 -4.19 -15.18 3.56
C GLN A 215 -4.64 -16.62 3.28
N MET A 216 -5.25 -16.91 2.13
CA MET A 216 -5.59 -18.29 1.75
C MET A 216 -4.37 -19.10 1.32
N ARG A 217 -3.42 -18.54 0.56
CA ARG A 217 -2.33 -19.29 -0.07
C ARG A 217 -0.96 -19.22 0.63
N PHE A 218 -0.78 -18.31 1.61
CA PHE A 218 0.45 -18.28 2.39
C PHE A 218 0.30 -19.03 3.70
N ARG A 219 1.24 -19.96 3.94
CA ARG A 219 1.29 -20.76 5.19
C ARG A 219 2.71 -20.83 5.72
N GLU A 220 2.83 -20.75 7.03
CA GLU A 220 4.04 -21.19 7.72
C GLU A 220 3.98 -22.70 7.92
N VAL A 221 4.99 -23.40 7.41
CA VAL A 221 5.04 -24.86 7.43
C VAL A 221 6.20 -25.31 8.27
N SER A 222 5.92 -26.18 9.25
CA SER A 222 6.89 -26.85 10.11
C SER A 222 6.75 -28.35 9.95
N VAL A 223 7.85 -29.01 9.61
CA VAL A 223 7.87 -30.44 9.32
C VAL A 223 8.88 -31.14 10.20
N THR A 224 8.45 -32.23 10.86
CA THR A 224 9.35 -33.14 11.57
C THR A 224 9.72 -34.29 10.64
N LEU A 225 11.01 -34.42 10.35
CA LEU A 225 11.58 -35.43 9.47
C LEU A 225 11.94 -36.70 10.26
N SER A 226 11.71 -37.85 9.67
CA SER A 226 12.10 -39.15 10.26
C SER A 226 13.63 -39.38 10.26
N ALA A 227 14.35 -38.72 9.36
CA ALA A 227 15.81 -38.75 9.27
C ALA A 227 16.34 -37.37 8.85
N VAL A 228 17.58 -37.05 9.19
CA VAL A 228 18.27 -35.85 8.69
C VAL A 228 18.41 -35.95 7.20
N LYS A 229 17.88 -34.96 6.48
CA LYS A 229 17.93 -34.85 5.01
C LYS A 229 18.36 -33.45 4.60
N ASN A 230 18.83 -33.33 3.38
CA ASN A 230 19.11 -32.03 2.75
C ASN A 230 17.83 -31.47 2.08
N LEU A 231 17.85 -30.16 1.80
CA LEU A 231 16.81 -29.55 0.97
C LEU A 231 16.84 -30.18 -0.44
N PRO A 232 15.67 -30.36 -1.07
CA PRO A 232 15.61 -30.84 -2.44
C PRO A 232 16.23 -29.83 -3.40
N GLU A 233 16.91 -30.32 -4.43
CA GLU A 233 17.45 -29.53 -5.53
C GLU A 233 16.88 -30.02 -6.86
N PRO A 234 16.16 -29.14 -7.62
CA PRO A 234 15.79 -27.78 -7.26
C PRO A 234 14.78 -27.71 -6.10
N LEU A 235 14.72 -26.56 -5.44
CA LEU A 235 13.67 -26.29 -4.44
C LEU A 235 12.29 -26.35 -5.11
N PRO A 236 11.26 -26.92 -4.45
CA PRO A 236 9.90 -26.88 -4.96
C PRO A 236 9.39 -25.45 -5.15
N ASP A 237 8.61 -25.23 -6.19
CA ASP A 237 7.99 -23.94 -6.46
C ASP A 237 7.15 -23.47 -5.27
N GLY A 238 7.25 -22.17 -5.00
CA GLY A 238 6.49 -21.54 -3.92
C GLY A 238 7.05 -21.75 -2.51
N TRP A 239 8.17 -22.45 -2.33
CA TRP A 239 8.87 -22.52 -1.06
C TRP A 239 9.75 -21.28 -0.85
N LEU A 240 9.44 -20.50 0.17
CA LEU A 240 10.23 -19.33 0.56
C LEU A 240 10.97 -19.63 1.87
N LEU A 241 12.21 -19.14 1.96
CA LEU A 241 13.04 -19.20 3.17
C LEU A 241 13.15 -20.61 3.78
N PRO A 242 13.36 -21.69 3.01
CA PRO A 242 13.47 -23.01 3.58
C PRO A 242 14.71 -23.14 4.45
N GLU A 243 14.56 -23.78 5.62
CA GLU A 243 15.62 -24.04 6.58
C GLU A 243 15.46 -25.43 7.18
N ILE A 244 16.56 -26.22 7.23
CA ILE A 244 16.62 -27.50 7.92
C ILE A 244 17.59 -27.36 9.10
N ALA A 245 17.08 -27.72 10.28
CA ALA A 245 17.86 -27.80 11.51
C ALA A 245 17.64 -29.18 12.15
N GLY A 246 18.59 -30.10 11.97
CA GLY A 246 18.47 -31.50 12.41
C GLY A 246 17.29 -32.20 11.74
N HIS A 247 16.30 -32.60 12.53
CA HIS A 247 15.08 -33.26 12.08
C HIS A 247 13.91 -32.28 11.79
N ARG A 248 14.13 -30.97 11.81
CA ARG A 248 13.10 -29.97 11.61
C ARG A 248 13.34 -29.18 10.34
N LEU A 249 12.38 -29.22 9.41
CA LEU A 249 12.29 -28.36 8.25
C LEU A 249 11.26 -27.28 8.52
N ARG A 250 11.60 -26.02 8.23
CA ARG A 250 10.69 -24.88 8.22
C ARG A 250 10.77 -24.16 6.88
N PHE A 251 9.62 -23.71 6.38
CA PHE A 251 9.55 -22.85 5.19
C PHE A 251 8.20 -22.13 5.14
N VAL A 252 8.10 -21.15 4.28
CA VAL A 252 6.83 -20.51 3.93
C VAL A 252 6.36 -21.05 2.59
N SER A 253 5.16 -21.64 2.57
CA SER A 253 4.48 -21.96 1.30
C SER A 253 3.75 -20.72 0.81
N SER A 254 4.00 -20.31 -0.44
CA SER A 254 3.29 -19.21 -1.12
C SER A 254 2.25 -19.69 -2.12
N VAL A 255 2.05 -21.01 -2.21
CA VAL A 255 1.14 -21.68 -3.17
C VAL A 255 0.34 -22.80 -2.48
N PHE A 256 -0.04 -22.57 -1.24
CA PHE A 256 -0.83 -23.55 -0.49
C PHE A 256 -2.21 -23.77 -1.13
N ASP A 257 -2.52 -25.02 -1.42
CA ASP A 257 -3.76 -25.49 -2.05
C ASP A 257 -4.47 -26.61 -1.25
N GLY A 258 -4.05 -26.80 0.00
CA GLY A 258 -4.62 -27.75 0.96
C GLY A 258 -3.58 -28.64 1.62
N ASP A 259 -3.90 -29.07 2.85
CA ASP A 259 -2.99 -29.89 3.67
C ASP A 259 -2.61 -31.21 3.01
N GLN A 260 -3.57 -31.84 2.32
CA GLN A 260 -3.34 -33.14 1.69
C GLN A 260 -2.33 -33.03 0.52
N ASN A 261 -2.44 -31.98 -0.30
CA ASN A 261 -1.53 -31.76 -1.43
C ASN A 261 -0.13 -31.43 -0.94
N LEU A 262 -0.02 -30.56 0.06
CA LEU A 262 1.24 -30.18 0.68
C LEU A 262 1.91 -31.41 1.33
N TYR A 263 1.13 -32.24 2.08
CA TYR A 263 1.63 -33.47 2.67
C TYR A 263 2.17 -34.44 1.61
N GLN A 264 1.45 -34.64 0.49
CA GLN A 264 1.90 -35.52 -0.59
C GLN A 264 3.19 -35.01 -1.22
N GLN A 265 3.33 -33.70 -1.40
CA GLN A 265 4.56 -33.09 -1.91
C GLN A 265 5.73 -33.35 -0.95
N LEU A 266 5.56 -33.13 0.34
CA LEU A 266 6.56 -33.39 1.36
C LEU A 266 6.92 -34.88 1.46
N ALA A 267 5.92 -35.77 1.43
CA ALA A 267 6.13 -37.20 1.49
C ALA A 267 6.95 -37.75 0.31
N ARG A 268 6.82 -37.17 -0.89
CA ARG A 268 7.65 -37.53 -2.05
C ARG A 268 9.13 -37.24 -1.83
N HIS A 269 9.47 -36.13 -1.17
CA HIS A 269 10.87 -35.73 -0.93
C HIS A 269 11.45 -36.33 0.35
N PHE A 270 10.65 -36.41 1.40
CA PHE A 270 11.14 -36.73 2.74
C PHE A 270 10.60 -38.06 3.31
N GLY A 271 9.63 -38.69 2.66
CA GLY A 271 8.91 -39.88 3.17
C GLY A 271 7.83 -39.44 4.16
N ALA A 272 7.40 -40.36 5.03
CA ALA A 272 6.39 -40.04 6.05
C ALA A 272 6.91 -38.97 7.01
N VAL A 273 6.12 -37.90 7.18
CA VAL A 273 6.46 -36.73 8.00
C VAL A 273 5.29 -36.33 8.90
N LYS A 274 5.59 -35.68 10.01
CA LYS A 274 4.59 -34.96 10.79
C LYS A 274 4.68 -33.48 10.37
N MET A 275 3.57 -32.92 9.89
CA MET A 275 3.47 -31.55 9.38
C MET A 275 2.54 -30.74 10.28
N GLU A 276 2.94 -29.50 10.54
CA GLU A 276 2.12 -28.44 11.13
C GLU A 276 2.09 -27.30 10.12
N CYS A 277 0.89 -26.79 9.83
CA CYS A 277 0.66 -25.78 8.80
C CYS A 277 -0.26 -24.69 9.34
N GLU A 278 0.26 -23.46 9.44
CA GLU A 278 -0.45 -22.35 10.06
C GLU A 278 -0.67 -21.18 9.07
N PRO A 279 -1.85 -20.52 9.12
CA PRO A 279 -2.07 -19.28 8.38
C PRO A 279 -1.07 -18.22 8.79
N MET A 280 -0.64 -17.40 7.82
CA MET A 280 0.31 -16.32 8.09
C MET A 280 -0.40 -14.98 8.19
N PRO A 281 -0.07 -14.15 9.23
CA PRO A 281 -0.43 -12.74 9.23
C PRO A 281 0.21 -12.01 8.04
N LEU A 282 -0.44 -10.98 7.52
CA LEU A 282 0.03 -10.22 6.36
C LEU A 282 1.44 -9.64 6.57
N ARG A 283 1.76 -9.20 7.80
CA ARG A 283 3.10 -8.75 8.18
C ARG A 283 4.17 -9.82 8.00
N SER A 284 3.87 -11.05 8.35
CA SER A 284 4.79 -12.19 8.19
C SER A 284 5.00 -12.54 6.72
N ILE A 285 3.93 -12.45 5.89
CA ILE A 285 3.99 -12.62 4.44
C ILE A 285 4.91 -11.56 3.83
N ALA A 286 4.71 -10.28 4.17
CA ALA A 286 5.55 -9.19 3.71
C ALA A 286 7.03 -9.41 4.04
N ASN A 287 7.32 -9.78 5.29
CA ASN A 287 8.68 -10.06 5.75
C ASN A 287 9.31 -11.22 4.98
N ALA A 288 8.58 -12.32 4.77
CA ALA A 288 9.07 -13.48 4.03
C ALA A 288 9.44 -13.12 2.59
N LEU A 289 8.58 -12.37 1.88
CA LEU A 289 8.83 -11.89 0.52
C LEU A 289 10.08 -10.99 0.44
N MET A 290 10.21 -10.04 1.37
CA MET A 290 11.35 -9.13 1.41
C MET A 290 12.66 -9.84 1.73
N GLN A 291 12.65 -10.83 2.64
CA GLN A 291 13.83 -11.62 3.01
C GLN A 291 14.23 -12.55 1.85
N GLN A 292 13.28 -13.23 1.21
CA GLN A 292 13.56 -14.08 0.06
C GLN A 292 14.25 -13.30 -1.05
N ARG A 293 13.78 -12.10 -1.35
CA ARG A 293 14.44 -11.24 -2.35
C ARG A 293 15.87 -10.89 -1.97
N LYS A 294 16.13 -10.56 -0.69
CA LYS A 294 17.49 -10.28 -0.21
C LYS A 294 18.41 -11.48 -0.41
N ARG A 295 17.92 -12.71 -0.11
CA ARG A 295 18.68 -13.96 -0.37
C ARG A 295 19.00 -14.12 -1.84
N ASN A 296 18.04 -13.88 -2.73
CA ASN A 296 18.23 -14.03 -4.18
C ASN A 296 19.15 -12.95 -4.80
N MET A 297 19.44 -11.86 -4.10
CA MET A 297 20.33 -10.77 -4.54
C MET A 297 21.76 -10.88 -3.95
N GLN A 298 21.99 -11.80 -3.02
CA GLN A 298 23.34 -12.12 -2.53
C GLN A 298 23.96 -13.12 -3.50
N PRO A 299 25.16 -12.83 -4.06
CA PRO A 299 25.85 -13.69 -5.01
C PRO A 299 26.27 -15.02 -4.40
#